data_f38f9795e3f7ea6e68e0b65c7012554c
#
_entry.id   f38f9795e3f7ea6e68e0b65c7012554c
#
_cell.length_a   1.000
_cell.length_b   1.000
_cell.length_c   1.000
_cell.angle_alpha   90.00
_cell.angle_beta   90.00
_cell.angle_gamma   90.00
#
_symmetry.space_group_name_H-M   'P 1'
#
loop_
_entity.id
_entity.type
_entity.pdbx_description
1 polymer ?
#
loop_
_entity_poly.entity_id
_entity_poly.type
_entity_poly.pdbx_seq_one_letter_code
_entity_poly.pdbx_strand_id
1 'polypeptide(L)'
;MMPMMFDPTMILIIPALVFAFWAQSRVKSTFVTYSEIRARGGVTADSVSRTLLDRFGLQGVRVERVPGNLTDHYDPRDKVLRLSDSVGGSTSIAAIGVAAHEVGHAIQDKEGYVPLRLRNAIVPVVNIGSMGAFPLFLIGLFMGAPVLINLGI
;
A
#
# COMPACT_ATOMS: atom_id res chain seq x y z
N MET A 1 13.30 0.87 41.11
CA MET A 1 13.97 1.24 39.87
C MET A 1 12.90 1.14 38.78
N MET A 2 12.28 2.24 38.35
CA MET A 2 11.30 2.21 37.27
C MET A 2 12.05 1.80 36.00
N PRO A 3 11.61 0.77 35.25
CA PRO A 3 12.16 0.49 33.94
C PRO A 3 11.87 1.71 33.08
N MET A 4 12.91 2.24 32.42
CA MET A 4 12.76 3.31 31.45
C MET A 4 11.76 2.87 30.39
N MET A 5 10.59 3.48 30.38
CA MET A 5 9.51 3.25 29.40
C MET A 5 9.89 3.73 27.99
N PHE A 6 11.12 4.21 27.80
CA PHE A 6 11.65 4.65 26.50
C PHE A 6 12.94 3.90 26.21
N ASP A 7 12.86 2.96 25.26
CA ASP A 7 14.04 2.39 24.64
C ASP A 7 14.70 3.49 23.76
N PRO A 8 16.01 3.80 23.94
CA PRO A 8 16.71 4.77 23.11
C PRO A 8 16.65 4.44 21.61
N THR A 9 16.42 3.17 21.25
CA THR A 9 16.26 2.74 19.85
C THR A 9 15.00 3.30 19.18
N MET A 10 13.98 3.68 19.97
CA MET A 10 12.78 4.34 19.44
C MET A 10 13.10 5.68 18.75
N ILE A 11 14.20 6.34 19.14
CA ILE A 11 14.67 7.57 18.48
C ILE A 11 14.99 7.32 17.00
N LEU A 12 15.44 6.10 16.66
CA LEU A 12 15.75 5.73 15.28
C LEU A 12 14.48 5.64 14.39
N ILE A 13 13.31 5.48 14.99
CA ILE A 13 12.03 5.45 14.26
C ILE A 13 11.62 6.85 13.80
N ILE A 14 12.01 7.89 14.54
CA ILE A 14 11.59 9.27 14.26
C ILE A 14 11.97 9.72 12.84
N PRO A 15 13.22 9.56 12.35
CA PRO A 15 13.57 9.91 10.97
C PRO A 15 12.75 9.15 9.94
N ALA A 16 12.46 7.87 10.17
CA ALA A 16 11.65 7.06 9.27
C ALA A 16 10.20 7.58 9.21
N LEU A 17 9.60 7.94 10.36
CA LEU A 17 8.27 8.53 10.43
C LEU A 17 8.22 9.89 9.72
N VAL A 18 9.19 10.77 9.98
CA VAL A 18 9.26 12.09 9.32
C VAL A 18 9.34 11.91 7.81
N PHE A 19 10.18 10.99 7.33
CA PHE A 19 10.31 10.68 5.90
C PHE A 19 9.00 10.11 5.33
N ALA A 20 8.32 9.21 6.05
CA ALA A 20 7.05 8.63 5.62
C ALA A 20 5.95 9.71 5.49
N PHE A 21 5.82 10.60 6.49
CA PHE A 21 4.87 11.71 6.43
C PHE A 21 5.18 12.69 5.29
N TRP A 22 6.45 13.02 5.10
CA TRP A 22 6.87 13.86 3.98
C TRP A 22 6.53 13.22 2.63
N ALA A 23 6.86 11.93 2.45
CA ALA A 23 6.57 11.21 1.21
C ALA A 23 5.06 11.14 0.94
N GLN A 24 4.23 10.81 1.95
CA GLN A 24 2.77 10.80 1.82
C GLN A 24 2.21 12.17 1.44
N SER A 25 2.72 13.24 2.08
CA SER A 25 2.32 14.61 1.76
C SER A 25 2.66 14.97 0.30
N ARG A 26 3.84 14.57 -0.17
CA ARG A 26 4.28 14.79 -1.56
C ARG A 26 3.40 14.05 -2.56
N VAL A 27 3.09 12.79 -2.30
CA VAL A 27 2.18 12.00 -3.15
C VAL A 27 0.82 12.66 -3.23
N LYS A 28 0.23 13.01 -2.09
CA LYS A 28 -1.10 13.65 -2.04
C LYS A 28 -1.13 15.00 -2.75
N SER A 29 -0.16 15.87 -2.52
CA SER A 29 -0.10 17.19 -3.16
C SER A 29 0.11 17.07 -4.67
N THR A 30 0.97 16.16 -5.10
CA THR A 30 1.20 15.88 -6.53
C THR A 30 -0.08 15.35 -7.19
N PHE A 31 -0.77 14.41 -6.55
CA PHE A 31 -2.05 13.90 -7.05
C PHE A 31 -3.06 15.02 -7.22
N VAL A 32 -3.25 15.89 -6.23
CA VAL A 32 -4.18 17.03 -6.31
C VAL A 32 -3.82 17.94 -7.46
N THR A 33 -2.56 18.35 -7.59
CA THR A 33 -2.10 19.25 -8.67
C THR A 33 -2.39 18.67 -10.05
N TYR A 34 -2.08 17.39 -10.27
CA TYR A 34 -2.26 16.77 -11.59
C TYR A 34 -3.66 16.20 -11.82
N SER A 35 -4.53 16.19 -10.81
CA SER A 35 -5.94 15.84 -10.95
C SER A 35 -6.73 16.89 -11.72
N GLU A 36 -6.26 18.13 -11.74
CA GLU A 36 -6.87 19.23 -12.51
C GLU A 36 -6.55 19.17 -14.00
N ILE A 37 -5.52 18.40 -14.40
CA ILE A 37 -5.06 18.32 -15.77
C ILE A 37 -5.69 17.11 -16.45
N ARG A 38 -6.53 17.34 -17.45
CA ARG A 38 -7.15 16.27 -18.24
C ARG A 38 -6.18 15.70 -19.26
N ALA A 39 -6.22 14.37 -19.42
CA ALA A 39 -5.50 13.69 -20.46
C ALA A 39 -6.08 14.02 -21.84
N ARG A 40 -5.22 14.07 -22.85
CA ARG A 40 -5.64 14.26 -24.25
C ARG A 40 -6.50 13.05 -24.66
N GLY A 41 -7.65 13.33 -25.28
CA GLY A 41 -8.58 12.30 -25.73
C GLY A 41 -9.69 11.92 -24.75
N GLY A 42 -9.69 12.45 -23.51
CA GLY A 42 -10.79 12.27 -22.55
C GLY A 42 -11.02 10.83 -22.08
N VAL A 43 -10.02 9.97 -22.20
CA VAL A 43 -10.10 8.57 -21.76
C VAL A 43 -10.07 8.48 -20.23
N THR A 44 -10.87 7.57 -19.67
CA THR A 44 -10.89 7.33 -18.21
C THR A 44 -9.76 6.40 -17.78
N ALA A 45 -9.39 6.48 -16.51
CA ALA A 45 -8.39 5.59 -15.92
C ALA A 45 -8.79 4.10 -16.02
N ASP A 46 -10.07 3.76 -15.87
CA ASP A 46 -10.59 2.39 -16.10
C ASP A 46 -10.33 1.92 -17.53
N SER A 47 -10.64 2.76 -18.52
CA SER A 47 -10.44 2.43 -19.93
C SER A 47 -8.97 2.22 -20.28
N VAL A 48 -8.10 3.07 -19.74
CA VAL A 48 -6.65 2.94 -19.92
C VAL A 48 -6.16 1.65 -19.25
N SER A 49 -6.61 1.36 -18.02
CA SER A 49 -6.26 0.12 -17.32
C SER A 49 -6.63 -1.11 -18.12
N ARG A 50 -7.86 -1.17 -18.64
CA ARG A 50 -8.31 -2.31 -19.47
C ARG A 50 -7.45 -2.46 -20.72
N THR A 51 -7.19 -1.35 -21.41
CA THR A 51 -6.34 -1.36 -22.61
C THR A 51 -4.92 -1.87 -22.32
N LEU A 52 -4.33 -1.43 -21.20
CA LEU A 52 -3.00 -1.89 -20.80
C LEU A 52 -3.01 -3.36 -20.43
N LEU A 53 -3.94 -3.80 -19.57
CA LEU A 53 -4.08 -5.19 -19.17
C LEU A 53 -4.22 -6.12 -20.41
N ASP A 54 -5.04 -5.72 -21.39
CA ASP A 54 -5.24 -6.52 -22.61
C ASP A 54 -3.97 -6.60 -23.45
N ARG A 55 -3.25 -5.47 -23.61
CA ARG A 55 -1.96 -5.44 -24.32
C ARG A 55 -0.90 -6.37 -23.73
N PHE A 56 -0.90 -6.50 -22.42
CA PHE A 56 0.05 -7.36 -21.70
C PHE A 56 -0.47 -8.79 -21.49
N GLY A 57 -1.57 -9.17 -22.13
CA GLY A 57 -2.11 -10.53 -22.04
C GLY A 57 -2.68 -10.87 -20.66
N LEU A 58 -3.29 -9.88 -20.00
CA LEU A 58 -3.91 -9.95 -18.68
C LEU A 58 -5.44 -9.80 -18.75
N GLN A 59 -6.07 -10.37 -19.80
CA GLN A 59 -7.52 -10.27 -20.02
C GLN A 59 -8.34 -10.85 -18.86
N GLY A 60 -7.79 -11.83 -18.13
CA GLY A 60 -8.41 -12.43 -16.95
C GLY A 60 -8.42 -11.56 -15.71
N VAL A 61 -7.66 -10.44 -15.68
CA VAL A 61 -7.67 -9.50 -14.56
C VAL A 61 -8.91 -8.62 -14.68
N ARG A 62 -9.78 -8.66 -13.66
CA ARG A 62 -10.98 -7.81 -13.58
C ARG A 62 -10.60 -6.41 -13.11
N VAL A 63 -11.34 -5.40 -13.57
CA VAL A 63 -11.23 -4.03 -13.07
C VAL A 63 -12.50 -3.71 -12.29
N GLU A 64 -12.36 -3.39 -11.00
CA GLU A 64 -13.46 -3.14 -10.07
C GLU A 64 -13.28 -1.77 -9.40
N ARG A 65 -14.39 -1.20 -8.91
CA ARG A 65 -14.38 0.03 -8.12
C ARG A 65 -14.37 -0.27 -6.63
N VAL A 66 -13.63 0.56 -5.89
CA VAL A 66 -13.62 0.53 -4.43
C VAL A 66 -13.86 1.92 -3.87
N PRO A 67 -14.54 2.04 -2.72
CA PRO A 67 -14.74 3.32 -2.06
C PRO A 67 -13.42 3.95 -1.64
N GLY A 68 -13.39 5.28 -1.61
CA GLY A 68 -12.29 6.05 -1.03
C GLY A 68 -11.48 6.85 -2.04
N ASN A 69 -10.37 7.42 -1.54
CA ASN A 69 -9.43 8.21 -2.31
C ASN A 69 -8.04 7.59 -2.22
N LEU A 70 -7.42 7.29 -3.35
CA LEU A 70 -6.10 6.67 -3.42
C LEU A 70 -6.04 5.34 -2.63
N THR A 71 -7.13 4.57 -2.65
CA THR A 71 -7.22 3.21 -2.12
C THR A 71 -7.00 2.17 -3.22
N ASP A 72 -6.50 2.62 -4.34
CA ASP A 72 -6.20 1.83 -5.52
C ASP A 72 -5.21 0.72 -5.19
N HIS A 73 -5.44 -0.47 -5.72
CA HIS A 73 -4.51 -1.59 -5.55
C HIS A 73 -4.79 -2.73 -6.54
N TYR A 74 -3.75 -3.49 -6.85
CA TYR A 74 -3.87 -4.79 -7.49
C TYR A 74 -3.87 -5.90 -6.45
N ASP A 75 -4.84 -6.80 -6.50
CA ASP A 75 -4.90 -8.00 -5.67
C ASP A 75 -4.42 -9.23 -6.47
N PRO A 76 -3.23 -9.76 -6.17
CA PRO A 76 -2.68 -10.92 -6.88
C PRO A 76 -3.40 -12.24 -6.58
N ARG A 77 -4.15 -12.32 -5.47
CA ARG A 77 -4.90 -13.53 -5.08
C ARG A 77 -6.17 -13.66 -5.90
N ASP A 78 -6.94 -12.58 -5.97
CA ASP A 78 -8.22 -12.52 -6.68
C ASP A 78 -8.04 -12.21 -8.18
N LYS A 79 -6.83 -11.80 -8.60
CA LYS A 79 -6.54 -11.27 -9.94
C LYS A 79 -7.47 -10.13 -10.31
N VAL A 80 -7.53 -9.13 -9.45
CA VAL A 80 -8.41 -7.97 -9.58
C VAL A 80 -7.61 -6.68 -9.42
N LEU A 81 -7.83 -5.76 -10.33
CA LEU A 81 -7.39 -4.37 -10.23
C LEU A 81 -8.54 -3.56 -9.63
N ARG A 82 -8.34 -3.02 -8.44
CA ARG A 82 -9.34 -2.18 -7.76
C ARG A 82 -8.93 -0.73 -7.84
N LEU A 83 -9.80 0.10 -8.41
CA LEU A 83 -9.59 1.54 -8.58
C LEU A 83 -10.58 2.30 -7.71
N SER A 84 -10.08 3.29 -6.97
CA SER A 84 -10.88 4.14 -6.10
C SER A 84 -11.82 5.06 -6.89
N ASP A 85 -12.84 5.59 -6.21
CA ASP A 85 -13.82 6.51 -6.81
C ASP A 85 -13.17 7.76 -7.40
N SER A 86 -12.09 8.23 -6.77
CA SER A 86 -11.33 9.40 -7.24
C SER A 86 -10.48 9.13 -8.48
N VAL A 87 -10.20 7.86 -8.78
CA VAL A 87 -9.29 7.44 -9.85
C VAL A 87 -10.03 6.87 -11.05
N GLY A 88 -10.78 5.80 -10.86
CA GLY A 88 -11.24 4.98 -11.97
C GLY A 88 -12.02 5.75 -13.05
N GLY A 89 -13.03 6.56 -12.70
CA GLY A 89 -13.83 7.36 -13.66
C GLY A 89 -13.17 8.66 -14.10
N SER A 90 -12.04 9.01 -13.51
CA SER A 90 -11.36 10.27 -13.81
C SER A 90 -10.61 10.21 -15.14
N THR A 91 -10.60 11.33 -15.83
CA THR A 91 -9.84 11.55 -17.08
C THR A 91 -8.53 12.33 -16.83
N SER A 92 -8.17 12.57 -15.56
CA SER A 92 -6.97 13.32 -15.21
C SER A 92 -5.69 12.48 -15.41
N ILE A 93 -4.59 13.18 -15.71
CA ILE A 93 -3.29 12.51 -15.85
C ILE A 93 -2.83 11.86 -14.55
N ALA A 94 -3.18 12.43 -13.38
CA ALA A 94 -2.90 11.84 -12.07
C ALA A 94 -3.60 10.50 -11.91
N ALA A 95 -4.90 10.44 -12.17
CA ALA A 95 -5.69 9.22 -12.08
C ALA A 95 -5.20 8.13 -13.04
N ILE A 96 -4.91 8.50 -14.28
CA ILE A 96 -4.35 7.58 -15.27
C ILE A 96 -2.98 7.06 -14.81
N GLY A 97 -2.14 7.92 -14.22
CA GLY A 97 -0.83 7.52 -13.68
C GLY A 97 -0.95 6.53 -12.55
N VAL A 98 -1.88 6.74 -11.59
CA VAL A 98 -2.16 5.79 -10.50
C VAL A 98 -2.65 4.46 -11.05
N ALA A 99 -3.64 4.49 -11.94
CA ALA A 99 -4.18 3.27 -12.54
C ALA A 99 -3.12 2.48 -13.34
N ALA A 100 -2.26 3.17 -14.09
CA ALA A 100 -1.15 2.53 -14.80
C ALA A 100 -0.11 1.92 -13.85
N HIS A 101 0.12 2.53 -12.68
CA HIS A 101 0.97 1.98 -11.63
C HIS A 101 0.44 0.65 -11.11
N GLU A 102 -0.86 0.58 -10.82
CA GLU A 102 -1.51 -0.65 -10.35
C GLU A 102 -1.52 -1.75 -11.43
N VAL A 103 -1.70 -1.39 -12.70
CA VAL A 103 -1.51 -2.33 -13.82
C VAL A 103 -0.07 -2.83 -13.87
N GLY A 104 0.91 -1.98 -13.56
CA GLY A 104 2.31 -2.37 -13.42
C GLY A 104 2.50 -3.51 -12.41
N HIS A 105 1.79 -3.48 -11.29
CA HIS A 105 1.82 -4.58 -10.31
C HIS A 105 1.21 -5.87 -10.85
N ALA A 106 0.16 -5.80 -11.67
CA ALA A 106 -0.41 -6.98 -12.33
C ALA A 106 0.57 -7.59 -13.35
N ILE A 107 1.32 -6.77 -14.08
CA ILE A 107 2.36 -7.23 -15.01
C ILE A 107 3.53 -7.86 -14.23
N GLN A 108 4.00 -7.23 -13.17
CA GLN A 108 5.05 -7.76 -12.30
C GLN A 108 4.67 -9.13 -11.70
N ASP A 109 3.41 -9.28 -11.30
CA ASP A 109 2.90 -10.55 -10.77
C ASP A 109 2.89 -11.63 -11.85
N LYS A 110 2.42 -11.32 -13.06
CA LYS A 110 2.46 -12.24 -14.22
C LYS A 110 3.88 -12.70 -14.55
N GLU A 111 4.84 -11.78 -14.53
CA GLU A 111 6.24 -12.05 -14.82
C GLU A 111 7.00 -12.71 -13.66
N GLY A 112 6.35 -12.88 -12.52
CA GLY A 112 6.97 -13.47 -11.33
C GLY A 112 8.07 -12.61 -10.74
N TYR A 113 7.93 -11.27 -10.79
CA TYR A 113 8.94 -10.33 -10.32
C TYR A 113 9.33 -10.57 -8.86
N VAL A 114 10.57 -10.99 -8.64
CA VAL A 114 11.08 -11.49 -7.35
C VAL A 114 10.86 -10.50 -6.18
N PRO A 115 11.16 -9.19 -6.29
CA PRO A 115 10.93 -8.27 -5.19
C PRO A 115 9.47 -8.16 -4.76
N LEU A 116 8.51 -8.22 -5.70
CA LEU A 116 7.09 -8.20 -5.38
C LEU A 116 6.67 -9.49 -4.65
N ARG A 117 7.16 -10.64 -5.11
CA ARG A 117 6.91 -11.93 -4.45
C ARG A 117 7.47 -11.95 -3.04
N LEU A 118 8.69 -11.47 -2.83
CA LEU A 118 9.32 -11.37 -1.52
C LEU A 118 8.52 -10.46 -0.58
N ARG A 119 8.12 -9.27 -1.04
CA ARG A 119 7.23 -8.37 -0.29
C ARG A 119 5.94 -9.07 0.12
N ASN A 120 5.27 -9.74 -0.82
CA ASN A 120 4.00 -10.42 -0.57
C ASN A 120 4.14 -11.61 0.41
N ALA A 121 5.32 -12.25 0.48
CA ALA A 121 5.61 -13.31 1.45
C ALA A 121 5.92 -12.73 2.84
N ILE A 122 6.61 -11.60 2.94
CA ILE A 122 7.02 -10.99 4.20
C ILE A 122 5.86 -10.26 4.91
N VAL A 123 5.02 -9.54 4.16
CA VAL A 123 3.93 -8.71 4.74
C VAL A 123 3.01 -9.50 5.67
N PRO A 124 2.51 -10.71 5.34
CA PRO A 124 1.68 -11.48 6.27
C PRO A 124 2.39 -11.84 7.57
N VAL A 125 3.68 -12.18 7.51
CA VAL A 125 4.50 -12.52 8.68
C VAL A 125 4.65 -11.31 9.60
N VAL A 126 4.97 -10.14 9.02
CA VAL A 126 5.08 -8.89 9.76
C VAL A 126 3.74 -8.50 10.39
N ASN A 127 2.63 -8.65 9.66
CA ASN A 127 1.30 -8.35 10.19
C ASN A 127 0.93 -9.24 11.39
N ILE A 128 1.20 -10.55 11.31
CA ILE A 128 0.95 -11.48 12.42
C ILE A 128 1.82 -11.10 13.63
N GLY A 129 3.11 -10.81 13.41
CA GLY A 129 4.02 -10.37 14.47
C GLY A 129 3.52 -9.08 15.13
N SER A 130 3.16 -8.06 14.35
CA SER A 130 2.66 -6.78 14.86
C SER A 130 1.33 -6.91 15.59
N MET A 131 0.42 -7.77 15.12
CA MET A 131 -0.85 -8.04 15.82
C MET A 131 -0.64 -8.76 17.14
N GLY A 132 0.38 -9.65 17.23
CA GLY A 132 0.73 -10.40 18.44
C GLY A 132 1.53 -9.57 19.46
N ALA A 133 2.29 -8.58 19.01
CA ALA A 133 3.19 -7.79 19.84
C ALA A 133 2.45 -7.09 20.99
N PHE A 134 1.41 -6.34 20.69
CA PHE A 134 0.65 -5.59 21.70
C PHE A 134 -0.04 -6.48 22.76
N PRO A 135 -0.75 -7.56 22.40
CA PRO A 135 -1.26 -8.54 23.38
C PRO A 135 -0.15 -9.15 24.24
N LEU A 136 0.98 -9.55 23.66
CA LEU A 136 2.12 -10.10 24.42
C LEU A 136 2.68 -9.10 25.42
N PHE A 137 2.83 -7.84 25.01
CA PHE A 137 3.24 -6.75 25.90
C PHE A 137 2.28 -6.61 27.08
N LEU A 138 0.96 -6.56 26.83
CA LEU A 138 -0.06 -6.43 27.89
C LEU A 138 -0.04 -7.63 28.84
N ILE A 139 -0.01 -8.85 28.32
CA ILE A 139 0.06 -10.06 29.14
C ILE A 139 1.33 -10.04 30.00
N GLY A 140 2.46 -9.69 29.41
CA GLY A 140 3.73 -9.55 30.12
C GLY A 140 3.67 -8.53 31.25
N LEU A 141 2.99 -7.40 31.02
CA LEU A 141 2.81 -6.35 32.02
C LEU A 141 1.94 -6.82 33.19
N PHE A 142 0.79 -7.48 32.90
CA PHE A 142 -0.12 -8.01 33.94
C PHE A 142 0.49 -9.18 34.74
N MET A 143 1.29 -10.02 34.11
CA MET A 143 1.92 -11.17 34.74
C MET A 143 3.28 -10.84 35.38
N GLY A 144 3.80 -9.62 35.21
CA GLY A 144 5.13 -9.23 35.64
C GLY A 144 6.24 -10.05 34.98
N ALA A 145 6.03 -10.49 33.72
CA ALA A 145 6.94 -11.35 32.97
C ALA A 145 7.80 -10.55 31.98
N PRO A 146 9.07 -10.22 32.34
CA PRO A 146 9.93 -9.38 31.50
C PRO A 146 10.16 -9.93 30.08
N VAL A 147 10.20 -11.25 29.95
CA VAL A 147 10.37 -11.91 28.63
C VAL A 147 9.22 -11.59 27.68
N LEU A 148 7.97 -11.62 28.16
CA LEU A 148 6.79 -11.32 27.35
C LEU A 148 6.72 -9.83 27.01
N ILE A 149 7.12 -8.97 27.93
CA ILE A 149 7.24 -7.52 27.68
C ILE A 149 8.21 -7.26 26.54
N ASN A 150 9.41 -7.83 26.61
CA ASN A 150 10.45 -7.65 25.58
C ASN A 150 10.10 -8.26 24.22
N LEU A 151 9.29 -9.33 24.19
CA LEU A 151 8.79 -9.90 22.94
C LEU A 151 7.67 -9.06 22.31
N GLY A 152 6.99 -8.23 23.10
CA GLY A 152 5.89 -7.37 22.64
C GLY A 152 6.33 -5.95 22.28
N ILE A 153 7.60 -5.63 22.38
CA ILE A 153 8.21 -4.37 21.95
C ILE A 153 9.01 -4.60 20.66
#